data_229bc0769ba2dd4e2c8d9dea7ef8edba
#
_entry.id   229bc0769ba2dd4e2c8d9dea7ef8edba
#
_cell.length_a   1.000
_cell.length_b   1.000
_cell.length_c   1.000
_cell.angle_alpha   90.00
_cell.angle_beta   90.00
_cell.angle_gamma   90.00
#
_symmetry.space_group_name_H-M   'P 1'
#
loop_
_entity.id
_entity.type
_entity.pdbx_description
1 polymer ?
#
loop_
_entity_poly.entity_id
_entity_poly.type
_entity_poly.pdbx_seq_one_letter_code
_entity_poly.pdbx_strand_id
1 'polypeptide(L)'
;MKIAVSYLSIKDNIKEELSKIDKLNIDYIHVDVMDGVFVTNKTMDYLEESSILKDTTHKKDIHLMVEDIKEYVDMYSNLNPEYITIHYEASKDILGDINYIKNKGIKVGLSIKPNTSVDKIIPYLKNIDLVLVMSVEPGRGGQAFIESSKEKVEELYKLQHSYNYVIEVDGGINNETIKKIKEANISVVGSYITNGEYESKINSLKEGEK
;
A
#
# COMPACT_ATOMS: atom_id res chain seq x y z
N MET A 1 13.46 -1.31 7.58
CA MET A 1 12.11 -1.18 6.99
C MET A 1 12.25 -0.75 5.53
N LYS A 2 11.43 -1.24 4.62
CA LYS A 2 11.38 -0.80 3.22
C LYS A 2 10.49 0.42 3.08
N ILE A 3 10.75 1.26 2.08
CA ILE A 3 9.95 2.45 1.80
C ILE A 3 9.23 2.27 0.47
N ALA A 4 7.90 2.36 0.50
CA ALA A 4 7.03 2.47 -0.64
C ALA A 4 6.55 3.92 -0.77
N VAL A 5 6.72 4.54 -1.94
CA VAL A 5 6.31 5.93 -2.14
C VAL A 5 4.98 5.98 -2.88
N SER A 6 3.93 6.52 -2.23
CA SER A 6 2.66 6.84 -2.86
C SER A 6 2.72 8.22 -3.51
N TYR A 7 2.37 8.29 -4.80
CA TYR A 7 2.25 9.55 -5.54
C TYR A 7 0.84 10.14 -5.55
N LEU A 8 -0.10 9.53 -4.82
CA LEU A 8 -1.51 9.98 -4.74
C LEU A 8 -1.67 11.47 -4.39
N SER A 9 -0.74 12.02 -3.62
CA SER A 9 -0.76 13.44 -3.21
C SER A 9 -0.25 14.41 -4.27
N ILE A 10 0.33 13.91 -5.36
CA ILE A 10 0.81 14.75 -6.47
C ILE A 10 -0.37 15.11 -7.37
N LYS A 11 -0.58 16.41 -7.57
CA LYS A 11 -1.73 16.91 -8.36
C LYS A 11 -1.35 17.29 -9.79
N ASP A 12 -0.14 17.83 -9.96
CA ASP A 12 0.32 18.37 -11.23
C ASP A 12 1.61 17.68 -11.67
N ASN A 13 1.81 17.56 -12.99
CA ASN A 13 3.03 17.00 -13.57
C ASN A 13 3.41 15.60 -13.03
N ILE A 14 2.42 14.75 -12.76
CA ILE A 14 2.59 13.43 -12.11
C ILE A 14 3.70 12.62 -12.79
N LYS A 15 3.74 12.59 -14.13
CA LYS A 15 4.76 11.84 -14.87
C LYS A 15 6.18 12.34 -14.60
N GLU A 16 6.37 13.66 -14.54
CA GLU A 16 7.67 14.27 -14.25
C GLU A 16 8.09 14.01 -12.81
N GLU A 17 7.17 14.22 -11.86
CA GLU A 17 7.42 14.00 -10.44
C GLU A 17 7.71 12.51 -10.15
N LEU A 18 6.95 11.60 -10.75
CA LEU A 18 7.19 10.17 -10.62
C LEU A 18 8.56 9.76 -11.19
N SER A 19 9.01 10.39 -12.30
CA SER A 19 10.36 10.18 -12.85
C SER A 19 11.47 10.67 -11.90
N LYS A 20 11.20 11.67 -11.05
CA LYS A 20 12.13 12.10 -9.99
C LYS A 20 12.15 11.09 -8.86
N ILE A 21 10.97 10.64 -8.42
CA ILE A 21 10.80 9.63 -7.37
C ILE A 21 11.48 8.31 -7.77
N ASP A 22 11.35 7.90 -9.03
CA ASP A 22 11.93 6.64 -9.54
C ASP A 22 13.47 6.61 -9.52
N LYS A 23 14.13 7.75 -9.32
CA LYS A 23 15.59 7.86 -9.18
C LYS A 23 16.07 7.79 -7.73
N LEU A 24 15.15 7.79 -6.77
CA LEU A 24 15.46 7.81 -5.35
C LEU A 24 15.74 6.40 -4.82
N ASN A 25 16.41 6.32 -3.68
CA ASN A 25 16.67 5.05 -3.01
C ASN A 25 15.45 4.59 -2.19
N ILE A 26 14.45 4.08 -2.91
CA ILE A 26 13.20 3.51 -2.39
C ILE A 26 13.05 2.07 -2.85
N ASP A 27 12.08 1.34 -2.30
CA ASP A 27 11.87 -0.08 -2.62
C ASP A 27 10.69 -0.29 -3.59
N TYR A 28 9.63 0.52 -3.45
CA TYR A 28 8.41 0.39 -4.24
C TYR A 28 7.82 1.74 -4.64
N ILE A 29 7.15 1.75 -5.79
CA ILE A 29 6.12 2.75 -6.12
C ILE A 29 4.79 2.16 -5.63
N HIS A 30 4.14 2.83 -4.68
CA HIS A 30 2.81 2.47 -4.20
C HIS A 30 1.74 3.16 -5.04
N VAL A 31 0.81 2.36 -5.55
CA VAL A 31 -0.24 2.80 -6.48
C VAL A 31 -1.60 2.63 -5.83
N ASP A 32 -2.16 3.73 -5.37
CA ASP A 32 -3.51 3.77 -4.80
C ASP A 32 -4.56 3.81 -5.90
N VAL A 33 -5.41 2.80 -5.99
CA VAL A 33 -6.45 2.67 -7.01
C VAL A 33 -7.82 2.77 -6.36
N MET A 34 -8.63 3.73 -6.80
CA MET A 34 -9.94 4.03 -6.23
C MET A 34 -11.00 4.08 -7.33
N ASP A 35 -12.13 3.40 -7.12
CA ASP A 35 -13.23 3.32 -8.09
C ASP A 35 -14.34 4.36 -7.88
N GLY A 36 -14.36 5.05 -6.74
CA GLY A 36 -15.44 5.97 -6.37
C GLY A 36 -16.66 5.25 -5.79
N VAL A 37 -16.59 3.94 -5.55
CA VAL A 37 -17.67 3.10 -5.00
C VAL A 37 -17.30 2.57 -3.63
N PHE A 38 -16.18 1.85 -3.51
CA PHE A 38 -15.67 1.38 -2.22
C PHE A 38 -15.19 2.53 -1.32
N VAL A 39 -14.61 3.56 -1.95
CA VAL A 39 -14.29 4.85 -1.33
C VAL A 39 -14.88 5.98 -2.18
N THR A 40 -15.11 7.15 -1.59
CA THR A 40 -15.80 8.27 -2.29
C THR A 40 -14.96 8.92 -3.40
N ASN A 41 -13.63 8.84 -3.30
CA ASN A 41 -12.74 9.38 -4.31
C ASN A 41 -12.51 8.35 -5.43
N LYS A 42 -12.20 8.85 -6.62
CA LYS A 42 -11.78 8.07 -7.78
C LYS A 42 -10.39 8.55 -8.21
N THR A 43 -9.49 7.61 -8.49
CA THR A 43 -8.19 7.92 -9.10
C THR A 43 -8.31 8.03 -10.62
N MET A 44 -7.21 8.37 -11.29
CA MET A 44 -7.19 8.49 -12.75
C MET A 44 -7.56 7.16 -13.43
N ASP A 45 -7.97 7.22 -14.69
CA ASP A 45 -8.29 6.01 -15.43
C ASP A 45 -7.03 5.17 -15.70
N TYR A 46 -7.21 3.83 -15.71
CA TYR A 46 -6.11 2.86 -15.90
C TYR A 46 -5.21 3.16 -17.12
N LEU A 47 -5.78 3.57 -18.24
CA LEU A 47 -4.99 3.86 -19.45
C LEU A 47 -4.02 5.02 -19.25
N GLU A 48 -4.45 6.05 -18.56
CA GLU A 48 -3.61 7.20 -18.21
C GLU A 48 -2.55 6.76 -17.21
N GLU A 49 -2.94 6.11 -16.10
CA GLU A 49 -2.05 5.66 -15.05
C GLU A 49 -1.00 4.66 -15.54
N SER A 50 -1.39 3.68 -16.36
CA SER A 50 -0.49 2.70 -16.95
C SER A 50 0.54 3.35 -17.87
N SER A 51 0.15 4.41 -18.63
CA SER A 51 1.06 5.17 -19.48
C SER A 51 2.16 5.90 -18.69
N ILE A 52 1.87 6.29 -17.46
CA ILE A 52 2.81 6.94 -16.55
C ILE A 52 3.73 5.89 -15.89
N LEU A 53 3.14 4.80 -15.39
CA LEU A 53 3.84 3.77 -14.62
C LEU A 53 4.74 2.85 -15.45
N LYS A 54 4.50 2.71 -16.76
CA LYS A 54 5.28 1.81 -17.62
C LYS A 54 6.77 2.15 -17.68
N ASP A 55 7.12 3.43 -17.49
CA ASP A 55 8.48 3.93 -17.59
C ASP A 55 9.23 3.85 -16.23
N THR A 56 8.55 3.47 -15.13
CA THR A 56 9.16 3.34 -13.82
C THR A 56 9.97 2.06 -13.67
N THR A 57 11.12 2.14 -13.01
CA THR A 57 12.05 1.01 -12.80
C THR A 57 11.81 0.28 -11.49
N HIS A 58 11.26 0.95 -10.49
CA HIS A 58 10.91 0.33 -9.22
C HIS A 58 9.75 -0.65 -9.36
N LYS A 59 9.73 -1.65 -8.48
CA LYS A 59 8.61 -2.57 -8.32
C LYS A 59 7.36 -1.81 -7.93
N LYS A 60 6.23 -2.24 -8.46
CA LYS A 60 4.93 -1.65 -8.15
C LYS A 60 4.23 -2.46 -7.07
N ASP A 61 3.66 -1.75 -6.14
CA ASP A 61 2.81 -2.26 -5.08
C ASP A 61 1.42 -1.64 -5.28
N ILE A 62 0.47 -2.44 -5.74
CA ILE A 62 -0.87 -1.98 -6.14
C ILE A 62 -1.85 -2.18 -4.99
N HIS A 63 -2.45 -1.09 -4.52
CA HIS A 63 -3.45 -1.08 -3.46
C HIS A 63 -4.84 -0.78 -4.04
N LEU A 64 -5.69 -1.81 -4.10
CA LEU A 64 -7.02 -1.73 -4.69
C LEU A 64 -8.09 -1.36 -3.65
N MET A 65 -8.56 -0.13 -3.69
CA MET A 65 -9.72 0.38 -2.95
C MET A 65 -10.95 0.39 -3.86
N VAL A 66 -11.39 -0.81 -4.27
CA VAL A 66 -12.40 -1.00 -5.33
C VAL A 66 -13.41 -2.09 -4.95
N GLU A 67 -14.64 -2.01 -5.51
CA GLU A 67 -15.68 -3.02 -5.29
C GLU A 67 -15.56 -4.20 -6.27
N ASP A 68 -15.27 -3.96 -7.56
CA ASP A 68 -15.05 -5.04 -8.54
C ASP A 68 -13.57 -5.44 -8.60
N ILE A 69 -13.17 -6.26 -7.61
CA ILE A 69 -11.79 -6.68 -7.45
C ILE A 69 -11.22 -7.34 -8.72
N LYS A 70 -11.99 -8.23 -9.36
CA LYS A 70 -11.47 -9.04 -10.49
C LYS A 70 -11.20 -8.19 -11.73
N GLU A 71 -12.06 -7.22 -12.01
CA GLU A 71 -11.87 -6.28 -13.12
C GLU A 71 -10.56 -5.50 -12.93
N TYR A 72 -10.35 -4.94 -11.74
CA TYR A 72 -9.12 -4.18 -11.45
C TYR A 72 -7.87 -5.06 -11.39
N VAL A 73 -7.96 -6.28 -10.88
CA VAL A 73 -6.85 -7.25 -10.93
C VAL A 73 -6.48 -7.56 -12.38
N ASP A 74 -7.44 -7.72 -13.28
CA ASP A 74 -7.17 -7.96 -14.71
C ASP A 74 -6.44 -6.78 -15.36
N MET A 75 -6.85 -5.55 -15.06
CA MET A 75 -6.20 -4.35 -15.56
C MET A 75 -4.77 -4.20 -15.01
N TYR A 76 -4.62 -4.19 -13.70
CA TYR A 76 -3.36 -3.84 -13.04
C TYR A 76 -2.30 -4.95 -13.05
N SER A 77 -2.69 -6.22 -13.27
CA SER A 77 -1.74 -7.32 -13.47
C SER A 77 -0.81 -7.09 -14.67
N ASN A 78 -1.25 -6.33 -15.68
CA ASN A 78 -0.44 -6.00 -16.86
C ASN A 78 0.74 -5.05 -16.56
N LEU A 79 0.77 -4.42 -15.38
CA LEU A 79 1.90 -3.61 -14.92
C LEU A 79 3.01 -4.43 -14.26
N ASN A 80 2.87 -5.75 -14.21
CA ASN A 80 3.79 -6.69 -13.57
C ASN A 80 4.15 -6.27 -12.13
N PRO A 81 3.16 -6.07 -11.24
CA PRO A 81 3.39 -5.63 -9.89
C PRO A 81 4.03 -6.73 -9.03
N GLU A 82 4.74 -6.33 -7.97
CA GLU A 82 5.21 -7.26 -6.93
C GLU A 82 4.04 -7.73 -6.08
N TYR A 83 3.14 -6.80 -5.71
CA TYR A 83 1.95 -7.07 -4.91
C TYR A 83 0.70 -6.49 -5.56
N ILE A 84 -0.42 -7.19 -5.39
CA ILE A 84 -1.76 -6.62 -5.49
C ILE A 84 -2.44 -6.84 -4.15
N THR A 85 -2.80 -5.75 -3.49
CA THR A 85 -3.43 -5.73 -2.18
C THR A 85 -4.90 -5.34 -2.32
N ILE A 86 -5.79 -6.21 -1.82
CA ILE A 86 -7.24 -5.99 -1.79
C ILE A 86 -7.72 -5.74 -0.36
N HIS A 87 -8.83 -5.03 -0.21
CA HIS A 87 -9.44 -4.84 1.10
C HIS A 87 -10.28 -6.04 1.55
N TYR A 88 -10.09 -6.44 2.83
CA TYR A 88 -10.95 -7.42 3.50
C TYR A 88 -12.42 -7.01 3.39
N GLU A 89 -12.72 -5.73 3.56
CA GLU A 89 -14.07 -5.17 3.59
C GLU A 89 -14.72 -5.03 2.20
N ALA A 90 -13.93 -5.09 1.12
CA ALA A 90 -14.42 -5.03 -0.26
C ALA A 90 -14.78 -6.42 -0.80
N SER A 91 -14.07 -7.46 -0.36
CA SER A 91 -14.20 -8.81 -0.91
C SER A 91 -15.45 -9.52 -0.38
N LYS A 92 -16.20 -10.12 -1.30
CA LYS A 92 -17.35 -11.00 -1.01
C LYS A 92 -16.94 -12.47 -0.94
N ASP A 93 -15.78 -12.84 -1.50
CA ASP A 93 -15.17 -14.17 -1.49
C ASP A 93 -13.65 -14.04 -1.41
N ILE A 94 -13.13 -13.79 -0.20
CA ILE A 94 -11.72 -13.48 0.04
C ILE A 94 -10.78 -14.58 -0.49
N LEU A 95 -11.10 -15.86 -0.28
CA LEU A 95 -10.26 -16.96 -0.78
C LEU A 95 -10.31 -17.07 -2.30
N GLY A 96 -11.46 -16.82 -2.90
CA GLY A 96 -11.60 -16.77 -4.35
C GLY A 96 -10.76 -15.63 -4.96
N ASP A 97 -10.81 -14.44 -4.38
CA ASP A 97 -10.05 -13.28 -4.86
C ASP A 97 -8.53 -13.45 -4.64
N ILE A 98 -8.12 -14.00 -3.48
CA ILE A 98 -6.71 -14.36 -3.24
C ILE A 98 -6.21 -15.35 -4.32
N ASN A 99 -6.96 -16.42 -4.58
CA ASN A 99 -6.58 -17.41 -5.59
C ASN A 99 -6.56 -16.80 -7.00
N TYR A 100 -7.47 -15.87 -7.29
CA TYR A 100 -7.52 -15.19 -8.57
C TYR A 100 -6.23 -14.39 -8.84
N ILE A 101 -5.75 -13.64 -7.86
CA ILE A 101 -4.49 -12.90 -7.96
C ILE A 101 -3.30 -13.84 -8.08
N LYS A 102 -3.24 -14.90 -7.24
CA LYS A 102 -2.16 -15.90 -7.28
C LYS A 102 -2.04 -16.61 -8.62
N ASN A 103 -3.17 -16.91 -9.25
CA ASN A 103 -3.19 -17.56 -10.58
C ASN A 103 -2.57 -16.68 -11.67
N LYS A 104 -2.42 -15.37 -11.45
CA LYS A 104 -1.67 -14.47 -12.33
C LYS A 104 -0.16 -14.41 -12.01
N GLY A 105 0.30 -15.18 -11.01
CA GLY A 105 1.71 -15.20 -10.58
C GLY A 105 2.12 -14.00 -9.73
N ILE A 106 1.15 -13.26 -9.16
CA ILE A 106 1.36 -12.05 -8.38
C ILE A 106 1.22 -12.35 -6.89
N LYS A 107 2.04 -11.73 -6.05
CA LYS A 107 1.91 -11.82 -4.59
C LYS A 107 0.68 -11.06 -4.11
N VAL A 108 0.00 -11.66 -3.13
CA VAL A 108 -1.30 -11.14 -2.63
C VAL A 108 -1.14 -10.43 -1.31
N GLY A 109 -1.62 -9.19 -1.27
CA GLY A 109 -1.84 -8.46 -0.02
C GLY A 109 -3.31 -8.47 0.40
N LEU A 110 -3.54 -8.43 1.70
CA LEU A 110 -4.86 -8.22 2.30
C LEU A 110 -4.83 -7.02 3.23
N SER A 111 -5.62 -6.00 2.91
CA SER A 111 -5.72 -4.76 3.69
C SER A 111 -6.87 -4.81 4.69
N ILE A 112 -6.69 -4.17 5.84
CA ILE A 112 -7.72 -3.94 6.85
C ILE A 112 -7.85 -2.45 7.19
N LYS A 113 -9.10 -1.97 7.25
CA LYS A 113 -9.42 -0.60 7.68
C LYS A 113 -9.09 -0.36 9.16
N PRO A 114 -9.00 0.89 9.63
CA PRO A 114 -8.70 1.21 11.03
C PRO A 114 -9.63 0.53 12.04
N ASN A 115 -10.90 0.36 11.69
CA ASN A 115 -11.90 -0.26 12.55
C ASN A 115 -12.03 -1.78 12.43
N THR A 116 -11.28 -2.42 11.52
CA THR A 116 -11.28 -3.88 11.35
C THR A 116 -10.20 -4.51 12.20
N SER A 117 -10.56 -5.46 13.07
CA SER A 117 -9.62 -6.18 13.93
C SER A 117 -8.81 -7.21 13.15
N VAL A 118 -7.61 -7.53 13.65
CA VAL A 118 -6.70 -8.54 13.07
C VAL A 118 -7.35 -9.93 13.06
N ASP A 119 -8.14 -10.27 14.06
CA ASP A 119 -8.86 -11.57 14.15
C ASP A 119 -9.64 -11.92 12.88
N LYS A 120 -10.17 -10.91 12.19
CA LYS A 120 -10.97 -11.11 10.97
C LYS A 120 -10.15 -11.72 9.83
N ILE A 121 -8.85 -11.46 9.80
CA ILE A 121 -7.98 -11.93 8.72
C ILE A 121 -7.11 -13.13 9.09
N ILE A 122 -7.07 -13.55 10.36
CA ILE A 122 -6.30 -14.74 10.79
C ILE A 122 -6.58 -15.97 9.91
N PRO A 123 -7.83 -16.31 9.51
CA PRO A 123 -8.09 -17.46 8.65
C PRO A 123 -7.40 -17.43 7.29
N TYR A 124 -7.00 -16.24 6.83
CA TYR A 124 -6.43 -16.00 5.49
C TYR A 124 -4.91 -15.84 5.50
N LEU A 125 -4.26 -15.62 6.66
CA LEU A 125 -2.84 -15.29 6.77
C LEU A 125 -1.91 -16.32 6.10
N LYS A 126 -2.26 -17.59 6.08
CA LYS A 126 -1.50 -18.64 5.39
C LYS A 126 -1.58 -18.57 3.85
N ASN A 127 -2.50 -17.79 3.34
CA ASN A 127 -2.81 -17.70 1.91
C ASN A 127 -2.33 -16.37 1.29
N ILE A 128 -1.78 -15.44 2.05
CA ILE A 128 -1.36 -14.12 1.61
C ILE A 128 0.13 -13.91 1.84
N ASP A 129 0.70 -12.95 1.12
CA ASP A 129 2.12 -12.62 1.17
C ASP A 129 2.36 -11.29 1.90
N LEU A 130 1.30 -10.48 2.07
CA LEU A 130 1.35 -9.17 2.70
C LEU A 130 0.06 -8.87 3.47
N VAL A 131 0.18 -8.24 4.64
CA VAL A 131 -0.94 -7.60 5.35
C VAL A 131 -0.69 -6.10 5.35
N LEU A 132 -1.64 -5.34 4.77
CA LEU A 132 -1.63 -3.88 4.80
C LEU A 132 -2.52 -3.38 5.94
N VAL A 133 -1.92 -2.72 6.91
CA VAL A 133 -2.62 -2.02 7.99
C VAL A 133 -2.88 -0.58 7.57
N MET A 134 -4.16 -0.24 7.37
CA MET A 134 -4.52 1.16 7.18
C MET A 134 -4.42 1.91 8.51
N SER A 135 -3.54 2.90 8.56
CA SER A 135 -3.38 3.82 9.70
C SER A 135 -4.12 5.15 9.49
N VAL A 136 -4.96 5.21 8.46
CA VAL A 136 -5.94 6.27 8.17
C VAL A 136 -7.17 5.62 7.53
N GLU A 137 -8.28 6.35 7.41
CA GLU A 137 -9.39 5.89 6.56
C GLU A 137 -8.95 5.87 5.10
N PRO A 138 -9.18 4.76 4.35
CA PRO A 138 -8.80 4.69 2.94
C PRO A 138 -9.56 5.71 2.08
N GLY A 139 -8.94 6.11 0.95
CA GLY A 139 -9.60 6.94 -0.05
C GLY A 139 -9.03 8.35 -0.21
N ARG A 140 -8.11 8.83 0.64
CA ARG A 140 -7.43 10.12 0.46
C ARG A 140 -6.09 10.19 1.18
N GLY A 141 -5.14 10.90 0.60
CA GLY A 141 -3.86 11.20 1.23
C GLY A 141 -3.91 12.34 2.28
N GLY A 142 -2.80 12.56 2.96
CA GLY A 142 -2.58 13.71 3.85
C GLY A 142 -3.34 13.66 5.18
N GLN A 143 -3.82 12.52 5.60
CA GLN A 143 -4.50 12.32 6.88
C GLN A 143 -3.51 12.09 8.03
N ALA A 144 -3.95 12.37 9.26
CA ALA A 144 -3.17 12.09 10.47
C ALA A 144 -3.17 10.59 10.79
N PHE A 145 -2.03 10.09 11.24
CA PHE A 145 -1.85 8.71 11.68
C PHE A 145 -2.79 8.35 12.84
N ILE A 146 -3.48 7.23 12.75
CA ILE A 146 -4.35 6.70 13.80
C ILE A 146 -3.52 5.83 14.75
N GLU A 147 -3.38 6.25 15.99
CA GLU A 147 -2.49 5.64 17.01
C GLU A 147 -2.79 4.15 17.28
N SER A 148 -4.06 3.73 17.25
CA SER A 148 -4.45 2.32 17.46
C SER A 148 -3.94 1.37 16.37
N SER A 149 -3.45 1.88 15.25
CA SER A 149 -2.83 1.06 14.19
C SER A 149 -1.54 0.40 14.65
N LYS A 150 -0.83 1.02 15.61
CA LYS A 150 0.37 0.45 16.24
C LYS A 150 0.07 -0.91 16.88
N GLU A 151 -1.03 -1.01 17.63
CA GLU A 151 -1.43 -2.25 18.31
C GLU A 151 -1.68 -3.39 17.31
N LYS A 152 -2.26 -3.09 16.14
CA LYS A 152 -2.46 -4.08 15.06
C LYS A 152 -1.13 -4.56 14.47
N VAL A 153 -0.17 -3.63 14.28
CA VAL A 153 1.17 -3.98 13.79
C VAL A 153 1.87 -4.91 14.78
N GLU A 154 1.82 -4.61 16.07
CA GLU A 154 2.39 -5.46 17.13
C GLU A 154 1.72 -6.84 17.21
N GLU A 155 0.40 -6.91 17.02
CA GLU A 155 -0.34 -8.17 16.99
C GLU A 155 0.05 -9.02 15.76
N LEU A 156 0.07 -8.42 14.58
CA LEU A 156 0.51 -9.07 13.35
C LEU A 156 1.96 -9.53 13.43
N TYR A 157 2.85 -8.73 14.03
CA TYR A 157 4.25 -9.10 14.21
C TYR A 157 4.40 -10.38 15.04
N LYS A 158 3.61 -10.55 16.10
CA LYS A 158 3.59 -11.79 16.89
C LYS A 158 3.12 -13.00 16.08
N LEU A 159 2.15 -12.79 15.17
CA LEU A 159 1.62 -13.84 14.31
C LEU A 159 2.57 -14.22 13.16
N GLN A 160 3.50 -13.34 12.74
CA GLN A 160 4.48 -13.63 11.68
C GLN A 160 5.33 -14.89 11.96
N HIS A 161 5.54 -15.27 13.22
CA HIS A 161 6.26 -16.51 13.57
C HIS A 161 5.56 -17.78 13.07
N SER A 162 4.24 -17.70 12.83
CA SER A 162 3.42 -18.84 12.40
C SER A 162 3.00 -18.76 10.93
N TYR A 163 3.19 -17.59 10.30
CA TYR A 163 2.74 -17.30 8.93
C TYR A 163 3.82 -16.50 8.18
N ASN A 164 3.95 -16.77 6.89
CA ASN A 164 5.00 -16.14 6.06
C ASN A 164 4.45 -14.97 5.25
N TYR A 165 4.23 -13.84 5.89
CA TYR A 165 3.79 -12.59 5.25
C TYR A 165 4.65 -11.41 5.71
N VAL A 166 4.62 -10.31 4.97
CA VAL A 166 5.17 -9.02 5.38
C VAL A 166 4.06 -8.10 5.90
N ILE A 167 4.40 -7.20 6.83
CA ILE A 167 3.50 -6.19 7.36
C ILE A 167 3.82 -4.87 6.67
N GLU A 168 2.82 -4.28 6.08
CA GLU A 168 2.86 -2.96 5.48
C GLU A 168 1.93 -2.02 6.23
N VAL A 169 2.29 -0.74 6.34
CA VAL A 169 1.46 0.29 6.97
C VAL A 169 1.32 1.46 6.03
N ASP A 170 0.08 1.88 5.78
CA ASP A 170 -0.26 3.03 4.95
C ASP A 170 -1.12 4.04 5.70
N GLY A 171 -0.67 5.30 5.65
CA GLY A 171 -1.41 6.45 6.14
C GLY A 171 -0.70 7.27 7.22
N GLY A 172 -0.50 8.56 6.97
CA GLY A 172 0.05 9.50 7.93
C GLY A 172 1.49 9.22 8.36
N ILE A 173 2.27 8.47 7.55
CA ILE A 173 3.66 8.13 7.86
C ILE A 173 4.57 9.34 7.60
N ASN A 174 5.42 9.61 8.59
CA ASN A 174 6.46 10.64 8.59
C ASN A 174 7.61 10.21 9.52
N ASN A 175 8.62 11.07 9.70
CA ASN A 175 9.80 10.80 10.54
C ASN A 175 9.50 10.56 12.04
N GLU A 176 8.31 10.93 12.52
CA GLU A 176 7.87 10.67 13.90
C GLU A 176 7.00 9.42 14.00
N THR A 177 6.04 9.26 13.08
CA THR A 177 5.10 8.13 13.14
C THR A 177 5.73 6.81 12.71
N ILE A 178 6.76 6.83 11.85
CA ILE A 178 7.53 5.63 11.46
C ILE A 178 8.15 4.92 12.68
N LYS A 179 8.52 5.68 13.72
CA LYS A 179 9.05 5.15 14.98
C LYS A 179 8.04 4.30 15.76
N LYS A 180 6.75 4.49 15.49
CA LYS A 180 5.64 3.79 16.18
C LYS A 180 5.31 2.44 15.55
N ILE A 181 5.84 2.16 14.35
CA ILE A 181 5.55 0.96 13.57
C ILE A 181 6.83 0.16 13.26
N LYS A 182 7.77 0.10 14.20
CA LYS A 182 9.10 -0.54 14.01
C LYS A 182 9.03 -2.02 13.61
N GLU A 183 7.95 -2.69 13.97
CA GLU A 183 7.68 -4.09 13.64
C GLU A 183 7.16 -4.28 12.19
N ALA A 184 6.81 -3.21 11.48
CA ALA A 184 6.42 -3.28 10.09
C ALA A 184 7.64 -3.53 9.18
N ASN A 185 7.40 -4.20 8.07
CA ASN A 185 8.41 -4.51 7.05
C ASN A 185 8.48 -3.43 5.97
N ILE A 186 7.33 -2.81 5.65
CA ILE A 186 7.17 -1.78 4.62
C ILE A 186 6.37 -0.62 5.20
N SER A 187 6.77 0.61 4.91
CA SER A 187 5.99 1.82 5.18
C SER A 187 5.64 2.53 3.87
N VAL A 188 4.35 2.83 3.69
CA VAL A 188 3.87 3.65 2.57
C VAL A 188 3.90 5.11 2.99
N VAL A 189 4.59 5.93 2.21
CA VAL A 189 4.78 7.35 2.51
C VAL A 189 4.39 8.18 1.30
N GLY A 190 3.36 9.00 1.44
CA GLY A 190 2.87 9.89 0.38
C GLY A 190 3.24 11.34 0.67
N SER A 191 2.29 12.12 1.19
CA SER A 191 2.36 13.58 1.36
C SER A 191 3.60 14.08 2.12
N TYR A 192 4.15 13.29 3.04
CA TYR A 192 5.37 13.66 3.74
C TYR A 192 6.57 13.82 2.80
N ILE A 193 6.70 12.94 1.80
CA ILE A 193 7.76 13.01 0.78
C ILE A 193 7.38 14.05 -0.27
N THR A 194 6.17 13.97 -0.83
CA THR A 194 5.76 14.77 -2.00
C THR A 194 5.59 16.27 -1.69
N ASN A 195 5.43 16.66 -0.43
CA ASN A 195 5.35 18.06 0.00
C ASN A 195 6.71 18.67 0.41
N GLY A 196 7.83 18.02 0.08
CA GLY A 196 9.15 18.50 0.47
C GLY A 196 10.24 18.21 -0.55
N GLU A 197 11.48 18.33 -0.12
CA GLU A 197 12.63 17.90 -0.89
C GLU A 197 12.75 16.36 -0.69
N TYR A 198 12.55 15.58 -1.76
CA TYR A 198 12.30 14.14 -1.73
C TYR A 198 13.42 13.34 -1.06
N GLU A 199 14.67 13.59 -1.45
CA GLU A 199 15.83 12.86 -0.94
C GLU A 199 16.03 13.11 0.57
N SER A 200 15.91 14.37 1.00
CA SER A 200 15.99 14.78 2.40
C SER A 200 14.90 14.09 3.24
N LYS A 201 13.66 14.01 2.71
CA LYS A 201 12.55 13.37 3.40
C LYS A 201 12.78 11.86 3.54
N ILE A 202 13.25 11.19 2.49
CA ILE A 202 13.58 9.76 2.55
C ILE A 202 14.70 9.48 3.54
N ASN A 203 15.76 10.32 3.56
CA ASN A 203 16.85 10.16 4.51
C ASN A 203 16.37 10.33 5.96
N SER A 204 15.48 11.29 6.23
CA SER A 204 14.92 11.50 7.57
C SER A 204 14.04 10.32 8.03
N LEU A 205 13.36 9.60 7.12
CA LEU A 205 12.64 8.37 7.46
C LEU A 205 13.61 7.26 7.87
N LYS A 206 14.69 7.06 7.12
CA LYS A 206 15.73 6.04 7.41
C LYS A 206 16.48 6.31 8.72
N GLU A 207 16.62 7.57 9.11
CA GLU A 207 17.18 7.95 10.42
C GLU A 207 16.18 7.70 11.56
N GLY A 208 14.88 7.88 11.31
CA GLY A 208 13.82 7.62 12.28
C GLY A 208 13.66 6.14 12.64
N GLU A 209 14.14 5.22 11.81
CA GLU A 209 14.12 3.78 12.06
C GLU A 209 15.15 3.31 13.11
N LYS A 210 16.20 4.10 13.36
CA LYS A 210 17.26 3.79 14.32
C LYS A 210 16.83 4.14 15.73
#